data_ccf5c9874886f2d1c74f161e74a7995e
#
_entry.id   ccf5c9874886f2d1c74f161e74a7995e
#
_cell.length_a   1.000
_cell.length_b   1.000
_cell.length_c   1.000
_cell.angle_alpha   90.00
_cell.angle_beta   90.00
_cell.angle_gamma   90.00
#
_symmetry.space_group_name_H-M   'P 1'
#
loop_
_entity.id
_entity.type
_entity.pdbx_description
1 polymer ?
#
loop_
_entity_poly.entity_id
_entity_poly.type
_entity_poly.pdbx_seq_one_letter_code
_entity_poly.pdbx_strand_id
1 'polypeptide(L)'
;LNKISKDIIIRSKSMSGFRSPYVPGWDTHGLPIEQVLTNKGVKRKEMTVAEYREKCKEYALSQVDKQRNDFKRLGVSGDWEHPYITLDPEYEAAEIRVFGKMAEKGYIYKGLKPIYWSPSSESSLAEAEIEYKDVKSPSIYVAFNVADGKGLLDNETAFVIWTTTPWTLPANLGISVNPDFTYVEVKADGRKFVIAKDLLATVKEAVGWEEVEVLREFSGEKLDRMTAQHPFYDRTSLVMLGDHVTLDAGTGLVHTAPG
;
A
#
# COMPACT_ATOMS: atom_id res chain seq x y z
N LEU A 1 9.00 -14.08 24.24
CA LEU A 1 10.37 -14.54 23.93
C LEU A 1 11.42 -13.47 24.23
N ASN A 2 11.32 -12.25 23.65
CA ASN A 2 12.29 -11.16 23.80
C ASN A 2 12.64 -10.85 25.28
N LYS A 3 11.64 -10.75 26.18
CA LYS A 3 11.86 -10.43 27.60
C LYS A 3 12.55 -11.58 28.34
N ILE A 4 12.22 -12.82 28.02
CA ILE A 4 12.87 -14.01 28.60
C ILE A 4 14.34 -14.06 28.20
N SER A 5 14.67 -13.84 26.93
CA SER A 5 16.06 -13.86 26.46
C SER A 5 16.91 -12.78 27.14
N LYS A 6 16.35 -11.57 27.30
CA LYS A 6 17.04 -10.48 28.03
C LYS A 6 17.31 -10.84 29.49
N ASP A 7 16.33 -11.40 30.19
CA ASP A 7 16.49 -11.78 31.60
C ASP A 7 17.56 -12.89 31.78
N ILE A 8 17.58 -13.89 30.89
CA ILE A 8 18.59 -14.93 30.87
C ILE A 8 20.00 -14.32 30.70
N ILE A 9 20.20 -13.40 29.76
CA ILE A 9 21.48 -12.75 29.50
C ILE A 9 21.94 -11.96 30.74
N ILE A 10 21.05 -11.15 31.32
CA ILE A 10 21.37 -10.31 32.49
C ILE A 10 21.77 -11.18 33.68
N ARG A 11 21.00 -12.22 33.99
CA ARG A 11 21.29 -13.16 35.07
C ARG A 11 22.61 -13.90 34.85
N SER A 12 22.80 -14.45 33.63
CA SER A 12 24.04 -15.14 33.26
C SER A 12 25.26 -14.25 33.44
N LYS A 13 25.23 -13.02 32.96
CA LYS A 13 26.32 -12.07 33.08
C LYS A 13 26.58 -11.66 34.53
N SER A 14 25.50 -11.40 35.30
CA SER A 14 25.64 -11.09 36.73
C SER A 14 26.28 -12.24 37.52
N MET A 15 25.83 -13.50 37.27
CA MET A 15 26.43 -14.68 37.91
C MET A 15 27.90 -14.93 37.50
N SER A 16 28.28 -14.45 36.31
CA SER A 16 29.66 -14.50 35.82
C SER A 16 30.51 -13.34 36.30
N GLY A 17 30.03 -12.51 37.25
CA GLY A 17 30.79 -11.40 37.86
C GLY A 17 30.76 -10.08 37.07
N PHE A 18 29.97 -9.98 36.02
CA PHE A 18 29.83 -8.74 35.28
C PHE A 18 28.78 -7.81 35.92
N ARG A 19 28.99 -6.51 35.83
CA ARG A 19 27.95 -5.53 36.13
C ARG A 19 26.94 -5.50 34.99
N SER A 20 25.73 -5.98 35.26
CA SER A 20 24.67 -6.11 34.26
C SER A 20 23.41 -5.31 34.67
N PRO A 21 23.43 -3.96 34.65
CA PRO A 21 22.28 -3.16 34.99
C PRO A 21 21.20 -3.33 33.92
N TYR A 22 19.95 -3.38 34.34
CA TYR A 22 18.80 -3.41 33.46
C TYR A 22 17.80 -2.31 33.83
N VAL A 23 17.62 -1.37 32.93
CA VAL A 23 16.61 -0.34 33.04
C VAL A 23 15.47 -0.72 32.09
N PRO A 24 14.28 -1.07 32.60
CA PRO A 24 13.13 -1.37 31.75
C PRO A 24 12.64 -0.09 31.06
N GLY A 25 12.09 -0.27 29.86
CA GLY A 25 11.51 0.83 29.10
C GLY A 25 10.24 0.43 28.40
N TRP A 26 9.34 1.40 28.21
CA TRP A 26 8.08 1.23 27.51
C TRP A 26 7.95 2.23 26.37
N ASP A 27 7.63 1.70 25.18
CA ASP A 27 7.07 2.45 24.08
C ASP A 27 5.58 2.64 24.35
N THR A 28 5.16 3.87 24.55
CA THR A 28 3.83 4.23 25.04
C THR A 28 3.01 5.00 24.01
N HIS A 29 3.41 4.95 22.74
CA HIS A 29 2.71 5.54 21.61
C HIS A 29 2.21 4.47 20.64
N GLY A 30 1.34 4.90 19.71
CA GLY A 30 1.00 4.12 18.53
C GLY A 30 -0.43 3.59 18.50
N LEU A 31 -0.75 3.04 17.34
CA LEU A 31 -2.06 2.56 16.94
C LEU A 31 -2.72 1.55 17.91
N PRO A 32 -1.99 0.61 18.54
CA PRO A 32 -2.63 -0.34 19.48
C PRO A 32 -3.35 0.33 20.64
N ILE A 33 -2.86 1.46 21.14
CA ILE A 33 -3.51 2.24 22.23
C ILE A 33 -4.81 2.85 21.71
N GLU A 34 -4.78 3.48 20.55
CA GLU A 34 -5.94 4.09 19.91
C GLU A 34 -7.02 3.04 19.58
N GLN A 35 -6.63 1.88 19.08
CA GLN A 35 -7.56 0.78 18.79
C GLN A 35 -8.30 0.30 20.05
N VAL A 36 -7.59 0.15 21.16
CA VAL A 36 -8.23 -0.25 22.42
C VAL A 36 -9.23 0.78 22.89
N LEU A 37 -8.91 2.07 22.82
CA LEU A 37 -9.83 3.14 23.17
C LEU A 37 -11.06 3.15 22.28
N THR A 38 -10.88 2.98 20.98
CA THR A 38 -11.96 2.87 19.99
C THR A 38 -12.86 1.67 20.31
N ASN A 39 -12.29 0.52 20.62
CA ASN A 39 -13.03 -0.68 20.99
C ASN A 39 -13.78 -0.54 22.32
N LYS A 40 -13.31 0.35 23.21
CA LYS A 40 -14.02 0.74 24.43
C LYS A 40 -15.10 1.81 24.21
N GLY A 41 -15.35 2.20 22.96
CA GLY A 41 -16.38 3.18 22.61
C GLY A 41 -15.94 4.64 22.72
N VAL A 42 -14.65 4.92 22.88
CA VAL A 42 -14.14 6.30 22.88
C VAL A 42 -14.17 6.83 21.44
N LYS A 43 -14.94 7.91 21.23
CA LYS A 43 -15.13 8.51 19.92
C LYS A 43 -14.18 9.68 19.73
N ARG A 44 -13.07 9.45 19.03
CA ARG A 44 -12.04 10.45 18.76
C ARG A 44 -12.59 11.75 18.15
N LYS A 45 -13.58 11.64 17.23
CA LYS A 45 -14.15 12.81 16.51
C LYS A 45 -15.07 13.68 17.38
N GLU A 46 -15.48 13.22 18.57
CA GLU A 46 -16.36 13.95 19.48
C GLU A 46 -15.60 14.69 20.60
N MET A 47 -14.26 14.72 20.55
CA MET A 47 -13.42 15.36 21.56
C MET A 47 -12.24 16.11 20.92
N THR A 48 -11.62 16.98 21.69
CA THR A 48 -10.41 17.68 21.25
C THR A 48 -9.21 16.75 21.20
N VAL A 49 -8.19 17.10 20.42
CA VAL A 49 -6.95 16.35 20.33
C VAL A 49 -6.27 16.19 21.70
N ALA A 50 -6.30 17.23 22.53
CA ALA A 50 -5.72 17.21 23.86
C ALA A 50 -6.44 16.21 24.79
N GLU A 51 -7.76 16.22 24.80
CA GLU A 51 -8.56 15.27 25.60
C GLU A 51 -8.33 13.82 25.15
N TYR A 52 -8.24 13.59 23.84
CA TYR A 52 -7.98 12.27 23.31
C TYR A 52 -6.56 11.78 23.67
N ARG A 53 -5.54 12.64 23.54
CA ARG A 53 -4.16 12.32 23.93
C ARG A 53 -4.06 12.00 25.43
N GLU A 54 -4.79 12.72 26.30
CA GLU A 54 -4.78 12.41 27.72
C GLU A 54 -5.38 11.04 28.01
N LYS A 55 -6.47 10.64 27.34
CA LYS A 55 -7.02 9.26 27.44
C LYS A 55 -6.03 8.19 26.96
N CYS A 56 -5.30 8.45 25.90
CA CYS A 56 -4.24 7.55 25.42
C CYS A 56 -3.15 7.40 26.48
N LYS A 57 -2.70 8.49 27.06
CA LYS A 57 -1.70 8.52 28.13
C LYS A 57 -2.15 7.77 29.37
N GLU A 58 -3.34 8.03 29.88
CA GLU A 58 -3.93 7.32 31.01
C GLU A 58 -3.95 5.79 30.78
N TYR A 59 -4.39 5.37 29.60
CA TYR A 59 -4.41 3.97 29.24
C TYR A 59 -2.99 3.38 29.16
N ALA A 60 -2.06 4.07 28.50
CA ALA A 60 -0.68 3.62 28.37
C ALA A 60 -0.01 3.43 29.75
N LEU A 61 -0.13 4.40 30.63
CA LEU A 61 0.43 4.33 31.99
C LEU A 61 -0.19 3.20 32.81
N SER A 62 -1.48 2.96 32.68
CA SER A 62 -2.14 1.82 33.31
C SER A 62 -1.56 0.47 32.87
N GLN A 63 -1.15 0.35 31.60
CA GLN A 63 -0.51 -0.86 31.08
C GLN A 63 0.95 -0.98 31.54
N VAL A 64 1.66 0.15 31.69
CA VAL A 64 3.01 0.18 32.28
C VAL A 64 2.97 -0.40 33.68
N ASP A 65 2.07 0.07 34.54
CA ASP A 65 1.95 -0.40 35.93
C ASP A 65 1.57 -1.87 36.01
N LYS A 66 0.63 -2.31 35.19
CA LYS A 66 0.24 -3.72 35.12
C LYS A 66 1.42 -4.60 34.73
N GLN A 67 2.11 -4.27 33.64
CA GLN A 67 3.25 -5.04 33.16
C GLN A 67 4.43 -5.01 34.14
N ARG A 68 4.69 -3.87 34.80
CA ARG A 68 5.71 -3.76 35.87
C ARG A 68 5.45 -4.77 36.97
N ASN A 69 4.21 -4.84 37.47
CA ASN A 69 3.82 -5.76 38.52
C ASN A 69 3.95 -7.23 38.07
N ASP A 70 3.55 -7.52 36.85
CA ASP A 70 3.64 -8.88 36.28
C ASP A 70 5.10 -9.33 36.14
N PHE A 71 6.01 -8.46 35.67
CA PHE A 71 7.44 -8.76 35.56
C PHE A 71 8.11 -8.89 36.92
N LYS A 72 7.79 -8.03 37.89
CA LYS A 72 8.25 -8.18 39.28
C LYS A 72 7.81 -9.52 39.86
N ARG A 73 6.56 -9.93 39.63
CA ARG A 73 6.03 -11.24 40.07
C ARG A 73 6.79 -12.41 39.44
N LEU A 74 7.18 -12.29 38.17
CA LEU A 74 7.98 -13.30 37.46
C LEU A 74 9.45 -13.30 37.93
N GLY A 75 9.85 -12.42 38.83
CA GLY A 75 11.18 -12.33 39.37
C GLY A 75 12.21 -11.70 38.41
N VAL A 76 11.79 -10.91 37.44
CA VAL A 76 12.71 -10.20 36.54
C VAL A 76 13.43 -9.09 37.33
N SER A 77 14.76 -9.14 37.39
CA SER A 77 15.56 -8.12 38.03
C SER A 77 15.76 -6.89 37.15
N GLY A 78 15.61 -5.71 37.73
CA GLY A 78 15.80 -4.44 37.02
C GLY A 78 15.48 -3.24 37.90
N ASP A 79 15.82 -2.05 37.40
CA ASP A 79 15.42 -0.78 38.03
C ASP A 79 13.98 -0.43 37.64
N TRP A 80 13.05 -0.99 38.37
CA TRP A 80 11.62 -0.81 38.14
C TRP A 80 11.10 0.54 38.65
N GLU A 81 11.87 1.22 39.48
CA GLU A 81 11.48 2.52 40.06
C GLU A 81 11.85 3.68 39.13
N HIS A 82 12.88 3.52 38.29
CA HIS A 82 13.34 4.53 37.37
C HIS A 82 13.35 4.00 35.92
N PRO A 83 12.23 3.51 35.41
CA PRO A 83 12.14 3.08 34.00
C PRO A 83 12.24 4.29 33.07
N TYR A 84 12.51 4.07 31.78
CA TYR A 84 12.24 5.10 30.79
C TYR A 84 10.87 4.86 30.11
N ILE A 85 10.15 5.93 29.87
CA ILE A 85 8.81 5.90 29.25
C ILE A 85 8.81 6.92 28.12
N THR A 86 8.50 6.49 26.89
CA THR A 86 8.64 7.34 25.71
C THR A 86 7.70 8.54 25.67
N LEU A 87 6.60 8.52 26.43
CA LEU A 87 5.67 9.67 26.56
C LEU A 87 6.14 10.72 27.60
N ASP A 88 7.27 10.49 28.30
CA ASP A 88 7.77 11.47 29.23
C ASP A 88 8.31 12.70 28.48
N PRO A 89 8.01 13.94 28.93
CA PRO A 89 8.39 15.15 28.20
C PRO A 89 9.90 15.28 27.95
N GLU A 90 10.72 14.80 28.88
CA GLU A 90 12.18 14.81 28.71
C GLU A 90 12.63 13.84 27.60
N TYR A 91 11.96 12.69 27.48
CA TYR A 91 12.24 11.73 26.42
C TYR A 91 11.82 12.29 25.06
N GLU A 92 10.61 12.82 24.94
CA GLU A 92 10.12 13.47 23.71
C GLU A 92 11.06 14.63 23.29
N ALA A 93 11.51 15.44 24.25
CA ALA A 93 12.44 16.53 23.97
C ALA A 93 13.80 16.03 23.47
N ALA A 94 14.27 14.87 23.95
CA ALA A 94 15.51 14.26 23.48
C ALA A 94 15.38 13.75 22.04
N GLU A 95 14.25 13.13 21.71
CA GLU A 95 13.94 12.70 20.34
C GLU A 95 13.91 13.88 19.35
N ILE A 96 13.24 14.97 19.71
CA ILE A 96 13.18 16.20 18.90
C ILE A 96 14.59 16.77 18.68
N ARG A 97 15.45 16.78 19.70
CA ARG A 97 16.85 17.24 19.56
C ARG A 97 17.65 16.36 18.59
N VAL A 98 17.45 15.02 18.64
CA VAL A 98 18.12 14.10 17.71
C VAL A 98 17.61 14.33 16.29
N PHE A 99 16.31 14.45 16.11
CA PHE A 99 15.71 14.78 14.82
C PHE A 99 16.27 16.09 14.23
N GLY A 100 16.37 17.14 15.06
CA GLY A 100 16.97 18.42 14.66
C GLY A 100 18.41 18.27 14.18
N LYS A 101 19.24 17.51 14.92
CA LYS A 101 20.64 17.25 14.50
C LYS A 101 20.73 16.46 13.19
N MET A 102 19.79 15.57 12.93
CA MET A 102 19.73 14.84 11.66
C MET A 102 19.34 15.78 10.50
N ALA A 103 18.41 16.69 10.74
CA ALA A 103 18.01 17.70 9.78
C ALA A 103 19.16 18.67 9.45
N GLU A 104 19.88 19.17 10.46
CA GLU A 104 21.07 20.01 10.27
C GLU A 104 22.18 19.35 9.44
N LYS A 105 22.28 18.02 9.53
CA LYS A 105 23.22 17.22 8.72
C LYS A 105 22.72 16.88 7.32
N GLY A 106 21.52 17.32 6.94
CA GLY A 106 20.92 17.05 5.64
C GLY A 106 20.39 15.63 5.44
N TYR A 107 20.23 14.83 6.50
CA TYR A 107 19.68 13.47 6.40
C TYR A 107 18.16 13.44 6.25
N ILE A 108 17.48 14.53 6.56
CA ILE A 108 16.03 14.63 6.53
C ILE A 108 15.60 15.63 5.46
N TYR A 109 14.72 15.21 4.59
CA TYR A 109 14.13 16.06 3.56
C TYR A 109 12.63 15.72 3.39
N LYS A 110 11.87 16.67 2.86
CA LYS A 110 10.46 16.45 2.53
C LYS A 110 10.35 15.85 1.12
N GLY A 111 9.62 14.74 1.01
CA GLY A 111 9.37 14.06 -0.25
C GLY A 111 8.02 13.35 -0.26
N LEU A 112 7.57 12.96 -1.45
CA LEU A 112 6.40 12.10 -1.62
C LEU A 112 6.85 10.65 -1.72
N LYS A 113 6.20 9.76 -0.99
CA LYS A 113 6.41 8.32 -1.03
C LYS A 113 5.08 7.61 -0.89
N PRO A 114 4.76 6.62 -1.76
CA PRO A 114 3.62 5.76 -1.55
C PRO A 114 3.72 5.02 -0.21
N ILE A 115 2.65 5.02 0.56
CA ILE A 115 2.56 4.35 1.85
C ILE A 115 1.27 3.53 1.93
N TYR A 116 1.29 2.47 2.74
CA TYR A 116 0.07 1.75 3.10
C TYR A 116 -0.78 2.61 4.04
N TRP A 117 -2.08 2.58 3.82
CA TRP A 117 -3.05 3.36 4.57
C TRP A 117 -4.20 2.49 5.05
N SER A 118 -4.57 2.61 6.32
CA SER A 118 -5.76 1.99 6.88
C SER A 118 -6.92 2.99 6.93
N PRO A 119 -7.94 2.84 6.07
CA PRO A 119 -9.10 3.74 6.11
C PRO A 119 -9.90 3.67 7.41
N SER A 120 -9.94 2.49 8.05
CA SER A 120 -10.66 2.29 9.31
C SER A 120 -9.97 2.94 10.51
N SER A 121 -8.63 2.99 10.50
CA SER A 121 -7.83 3.61 11.55
C SER A 121 -7.45 5.05 11.21
N GLU A 122 -7.70 5.49 9.98
CA GLU A 122 -7.29 6.80 9.45
C GLU A 122 -5.79 7.08 9.70
N SER A 123 -4.95 6.06 9.42
CA SER A 123 -3.51 6.09 9.72
C SER A 123 -2.70 5.39 8.65
N SER A 124 -1.46 5.86 8.47
CA SER A 124 -0.43 5.12 7.73
C SER A 124 0.00 3.87 8.50
N LEU A 125 0.43 2.86 7.75
CA LEU A 125 0.91 1.59 8.31
C LEU A 125 2.38 1.38 7.96
N ALA A 126 3.15 0.87 8.91
CA ALA A 126 4.46 0.31 8.64
C ALA A 126 4.31 -1.06 7.94
N GLU A 127 5.33 -1.46 7.17
CA GLU A 127 5.30 -2.73 6.44
C GLU A 127 5.07 -3.95 7.36
N ALA A 128 5.62 -3.91 8.58
CA ALA A 128 5.44 -4.98 9.57
C ALA A 128 4.02 -5.07 10.17
N GLU A 129 3.18 -4.08 9.93
CA GLU A 129 1.79 -4.03 10.41
C GLU A 129 0.80 -4.52 9.36
N ILE A 130 1.28 -4.90 8.17
CA ILE A 130 0.47 -5.33 7.04
C ILE A 130 0.26 -6.83 7.10
N GLU A 131 -0.98 -7.25 7.02
CA GLU A 131 -1.37 -8.64 6.89
C GLU A 131 -2.02 -8.89 5.52
N TYR A 132 -1.44 -9.82 4.77
CA TYR A 132 -1.99 -10.24 3.49
C TYR A 132 -2.96 -11.39 3.68
N LYS A 133 -4.08 -11.34 2.97
CA LYS A 133 -5.07 -12.41 2.91
C LYS A 133 -5.74 -12.45 1.56
N ASP A 134 -6.23 -13.62 1.18
CA ASP A 134 -7.02 -13.78 -0.03
C ASP A 134 -8.35 -13.06 0.12
N VAL A 135 -8.68 -12.22 -0.87
CA VAL A 135 -9.95 -11.51 -0.95
C VAL A 135 -10.55 -11.66 -2.34
N LYS A 136 -11.88 -11.70 -2.43
CA LYS A 136 -12.59 -11.61 -3.72
C LYS A 136 -12.80 -10.13 -4.04
N SER A 137 -12.30 -9.71 -5.20
CA SER A 137 -12.52 -8.36 -5.72
C SER A 137 -13.19 -8.46 -7.10
N PRO A 138 -14.22 -7.66 -7.37
CA PRO A 138 -14.79 -7.60 -8.72
C PRO A 138 -13.73 -7.02 -9.66
N SER A 139 -13.66 -7.60 -10.86
CA SER A 139 -12.83 -7.07 -11.94
C SER A 139 -13.68 -6.84 -13.18
N ILE A 140 -13.28 -5.86 -13.99
CA ILE A 140 -13.99 -5.52 -15.22
C ILE A 140 -13.04 -5.39 -16.40
N TYR A 141 -13.54 -5.70 -17.57
CA TYR A 141 -12.94 -5.40 -18.86
C TYR A 141 -13.63 -4.16 -19.45
N VAL A 142 -12.84 -3.20 -19.90
CA VAL A 142 -13.36 -1.94 -20.45
C VAL A 142 -12.76 -1.65 -21.80
N ALA A 143 -13.63 -1.37 -22.77
CA ALA A 143 -13.25 -1.01 -24.12
C ALA A 143 -13.08 0.52 -24.25
N PHE A 144 -11.93 0.96 -24.73
CA PHE A 144 -11.61 2.34 -25.09
C PHE A 144 -11.53 2.44 -26.60
N ASN A 145 -12.51 3.06 -27.26
CA ASN A 145 -12.50 3.15 -28.71
C ASN A 145 -11.30 3.96 -29.20
N VAL A 146 -10.69 3.53 -30.29
CA VAL A 146 -9.59 4.25 -30.93
C VAL A 146 -10.07 5.61 -31.40
N ALA A 147 -9.38 6.68 -30.98
CA ALA A 147 -9.63 8.04 -31.47
C ALA A 147 -8.67 8.40 -32.62
N ASP A 148 -7.38 8.09 -32.47
CA ASP A 148 -6.35 8.18 -33.52
C ASP A 148 -5.50 6.90 -33.50
N GLY A 149 -5.68 6.07 -34.51
CA GLY A 149 -4.96 4.81 -34.70
C GLY A 149 -3.77 4.91 -35.68
N LYS A 150 -3.35 6.12 -36.03
CA LYS A 150 -2.20 6.41 -36.92
C LYS A 150 -2.17 5.58 -38.21
N GLY A 151 -3.37 5.36 -38.78
CA GLY A 151 -3.53 4.59 -40.00
C GLY A 151 -3.35 3.09 -39.87
N LEU A 152 -2.99 2.57 -38.69
CA LEU A 152 -2.94 1.14 -38.39
C LEU A 152 -4.29 0.61 -37.90
N LEU A 153 -4.95 1.33 -37.00
CA LEU A 153 -6.27 0.99 -36.45
C LEU A 153 -7.30 2.04 -36.87
N ASP A 154 -8.53 1.62 -37.03
CA ASP A 154 -9.64 2.52 -37.28
C ASP A 154 -10.43 2.82 -35.98
N ASN A 155 -11.39 3.74 -36.07
CA ASN A 155 -12.16 4.18 -34.90
C ASN A 155 -13.30 3.20 -34.51
N GLU A 156 -13.48 2.11 -35.26
CA GLU A 156 -14.36 1.00 -34.87
C GLU A 156 -13.66 0.00 -33.95
N THR A 157 -12.34 0.10 -33.87
CA THR A 157 -11.49 -0.73 -33.00
C THR A 157 -11.44 -0.14 -31.60
N ALA A 158 -11.35 -0.99 -30.58
CA ALA A 158 -11.19 -0.57 -29.20
C ALA A 158 -10.02 -1.29 -28.51
N PHE A 159 -9.27 -0.56 -27.72
CA PHE A 159 -8.32 -1.14 -26.75
C PHE A 159 -9.10 -1.70 -25.56
N VAL A 160 -8.82 -2.93 -25.16
CA VAL A 160 -9.46 -3.53 -23.98
C VAL A 160 -8.49 -3.54 -22.81
N ILE A 161 -8.85 -2.83 -21.77
CA ILE A 161 -8.12 -2.89 -20.48
C ILE A 161 -8.87 -3.78 -19.48
N TRP A 162 -8.15 -4.24 -18.47
CA TRP A 162 -8.70 -4.96 -17.33
C TRP A 162 -8.30 -4.25 -16.04
N THR A 163 -9.23 -4.17 -15.09
CA THR A 163 -8.94 -3.56 -13.79
C THR A 163 -9.74 -4.19 -12.66
N THR A 164 -9.14 -4.29 -11.49
CA THR A 164 -9.81 -4.63 -10.22
C THR A 164 -10.21 -3.38 -9.42
N THR A 165 -9.87 -2.18 -9.93
CA THR A 165 -10.09 -0.89 -9.27
C THR A 165 -10.85 0.07 -10.17
N PRO A 166 -12.12 -0.23 -10.53
CA PRO A 166 -12.88 0.55 -11.53
C PRO A 166 -13.11 2.01 -11.13
N TRP A 167 -13.06 2.34 -9.87
CA TRP A 167 -13.18 3.72 -9.37
C TRP A 167 -11.98 4.63 -9.74
N THR A 168 -10.91 4.08 -10.29
CA THR A 168 -9.78 4.87 -10.83
C THR A 168 -9.98 5.29 -12.29
N LEU A 169 -10.93 4.71 -13.00
CA LEU A 169 -11.23 5.06 -14.39
C LEU A 169 -11.53 6.56 -14.63
N PRO A 170 -12.23 7.28 -13.73
CA PRO A 170 -12.40 8.73 -13.88
C PRO A 170 -11.09 9.52 -13.99
N ALA A 171 -10.01 9.01 -13.39
CA ALA A 171 -8.68 9.63 -13.44
C ALA A 171 -7.79 9.08 -14.56
N ASN A 172 -8.29 8.20 -15.43
CA ASN A 172 -7.54 7.65 -16.55
C ASN A 172 -7.05 8.77 -17.48
N LEU A 173 -5.76 8.77 -17.80
CA LEU A 173 -5.13 9.64 -18.80
C LEU A 173 -4.34 8.86 -19.86
N GLY A 174 -4.13 7.55 -19.64
CA GLY A 174 -3.38 6.75 -20.58
C GLY A 174 -3.65 5.25 -20.50
N ILE A 175 -3.13 4.55 -21.50
CA ILE A 175 -3.11 3.08 -21.59
C ILE A 175 -1.67 2.68 -21.89
N SER A 176 -1.04 1.92 -20.97
CA SER A 176 0.32 1.44 -21.17
C SER A 176 0.33 0.09 -21.89
N VAL A 177 1.24 -0.08 -22.83
CA VAL A 177 1.49 -1.31 -23.58
C VAL A 177 2.99 -1.64 -23.54
N ASN A 178 3.35 -2.91 -23.59
CA ASN A 178 4.76 -3.29 -23.62
C ASN A 178 5.25 -3.32 -25.08
N PRO A 179 6.36 -2.63 -25.42
CA PRO A 179 6.89 -2.56 -26.77
C PRO A 179 7.24 -3.94 -27.36
N ASP A 180 7.73 -4.87 -26.53
CA ASP A 180 8.25 -6.16 -26.92
C ASP A 180 7.16 -7.24 -27.09
N PHE A 181 5.92 -6.95 -26.66
CA PHE A 181 4.82 -7.90 -26.80
C PHE A 181 4.17 -7.81 -28.17
N THR A 182 3.61 -8.96 -28.60
CA THR A 182 2.75 -9.03 -29.78
C THR A 182 1.31 -8.77 -29.37
N TYR A 183 0.67 -7.81 -30.03
CA TYR A 183 -0.74 -7.51 -29.90
C TYR A 183 -1.50 -7.97 -31.13
N VAL A 184 -2.77 -8.29 -30.96
CA VAL A 184 -3.66 -8.70 -32.03
C VAL A 184 -4.88 -7.79 -32.08
N GLU A 185 -5.26 -7.40 -33.30
CA GLU A 185 -6.58 -6.90 -33.54
C GLU A 185 -7.50 -8.09 -33.87
N VAL A 186 -8.53 -8.25 -33.10
CA VAL A 186 -9.51 -9.33 -33.25
C VAL A 186 -10.88 -8.80 -33.53
N LYS A 187 -11.69 -9.55 -34.29
CA LYS A 187 -13.11 -9.31 -34.43
C LYS A 187 -13.88 -10.31 -33.59
N ALA A 188 -14.67 -9.82 -32.64
CA ALA A 188 -15.55 -10.63 -31.81
C ALA A 188 -16.87 -9.90 -31.62
N ASP A 189 -17.99 -10.62 -31.67
CA ASP A 189 -19.35 -10.09 -31.51
C ASP A 189 -19.64 -8.85 -32.37
N GLY A 190 -19.13 -8.83 -33.62
CA GLY A 190 -19.32 -7.74 -34.57
C GLY A 190 -18.47 -6.47 -34.31
N ARG A 191 -17.60 -6.46 -33.30
CA ARG A 191 -16.69 -5.34 -32.96
C ARG A 191 -15.25 -5.75 -33.08
N LYS A 192 -14.36 -4.75 -33.19
CA LYS A 192 -12.90 -4.96 -33.23
C LYS A 192 -12.26 -4.58 -31.92
N PHE A 193 -11.31 -5.40 -31.46
CA PHE A 193 -10.62 -5.20 -30.20
C PHE A 193 -9.12 -5.44 -30.33
N VAL A 194 -8.35 -4.73 -29.54
CA VAL A 194 -6.89 -4.93 -29.39
C VAL A 194 -6.58 -5.47 -28.01
N ILE A 195 -5.86 -6.57 -27.96
CA ILE A 195 -5.33 -7.22 -26.75
C ILE A 195 -3.97 -7.86 -27.03
N ALA A 196 -3.24 -8.22 -26.00
CA ALA A 196 -2.02 -9.01 -26.18
C ALA A 196 -2.35 -10.41 -26.70
N LYS A 197 -1.58 -10.89 -27.67
CA LYS A 197 -1.80 -12.19 -28.33
C LYS A 197 -1.83 -13.35 -27.34
N ASP A 198 -0.89 -13.37 -26.39
CA ASP A 198 -0.72 -14.45 -25.41
C ASP A 198 -1.90 -14.52 -24.42
N LEU A 199 -2.64 -13.43 -24.26
CA LEU A 199 -3.79 -13.36 -23.36
C LEU A 199 -5.14 -13.54 -24.11
N LEU A 200 -5.13 -13.73 -25.43
CA LEU A 200 -6.35 -13.86 -26.24
C LEU A 200 -7.28 -14.97 -25.74
N ALA A 201 -6.75 -16.14 -25.43
CA ALA A 201 -7.56 -17.27 -24.98
C ALA A 201 -8.24 -16.98 -23.63
N THR A 202 -7.47 -16.42 -22.69
CA THR A 202 -7.97 -16.04 -21.35
C THR A 202 -9.02 -14.95 -21.42
N VAL A 203 -8.78 -13.92 -22.23
CA VAL A 203 -9.75 -12.82 -22.42
C VAL A 203 -11.01 -13.33 -23.08
N LYS A 204 -10.88 -14.15 -24.14
CA LYS A 204 -12.04 -14.76 -24.82
C LYS A 204 -12.96 -15.49 -23.84
N GLU A 205 -12.39 -16.33 -22.98
CA GLU A 205 -13.15 -17.08 -21.97
C GLU A 205 -13.80 -16.15 -20.94
N ALA A 206 -13.03 -15.20 -20.42
CA ALA A 206 -13.49 -14.30 -19.35
C ALA A 206 -14.60 -13.34 -19.78
N VAL A 207 -14.57 -12.87 -21.06
CA VAL A 207 -15.59 -11.96 -21.61
C VAL A 207 -16.75 -12.71 -22.27
N GLY A 208 -16.59 -14.02 -22.52
CA GLY A 208 -17.61 -14.88 -23.10
C GLY A 208 -17.75 -14.72 -24.63
N TRP A 209 -16.67 -14.38 -25.36
CA TRP A 209 -16.70 -14.33 -26.81
C TRP A 209 -16.82 -15.74 -27.39
N GLU A 210 -17.87 -15.97 -28.21
CA GLU A 210 -18.06 -17.28 -28.83
C GLU A 210 -17.13 -17.49 -30.01
N GLU A 211 -17.09 -16.53 -30.95
CA GLU A 211 -16.20 -16.57 -32.12
C GLU A 211 -15.24 -15.38 -32.09
N VAL A 212 -13.98 -15.66 -32.41
CA VAL A 212 -12.93 -14.65 -32.50
C VAL A 212 -12.11 -14.87 -33.76
N GLU A 213 -12.06 -13.85 -34.60
CA GLU A 213 -11.25 -13.81 -35.82
C GLU A 213 -10.05 -12.87 -35.57
N VAL A 214 -8.84 -13.35 -35.77
CA VAL A 214 -7.63 -12.51 -35.72
C VAL A 214 -7.49 -11.80 -37.08
N LEU A 215 -7.61 -10.49 -37.09
CA LEU A 215 -7.53 -9.68 -38.31
C LEU A 215 -6.09 -9.32 -38.65
N ARG A 216 -5.27 -8.99 -37.65
CA ARG A 216 -3.85 -8.66 -37.81
C ARG A 216 -3.08 -8.79 -36.52
N GLU A 217 -1.75 -8.90 -36.66
CA GLU A 217 -0.79 -8.92 -35.54
C GLU A 217 0.24 -7.80 -35.71
N PHE A 218 0.69 -7.23 -34.61
CA PHE A 218 1.71 -6.17 -34.59
C PHE A 218 2.43 -6.11 -33.24
N SER A 219 3.65 -5.52 -33.22
CA SER A 219 4.37 -5.26 -31.98
C SER A 219 3.73 -4.11 -31.20
N GLY A 220 3.86 -4.11 -29.88
CA GLY A 220 3.38 -3.03 -29.02
C GLY A 220 4.00 -1.68 -29.36
N GLU A 221 5.23 -1.66 -29.87
CA GLU A 221 5.92 -0.45 -30.34
C GLU A 221 5.07 0.34 -31.38
N LYS A 222 4.33 -0.35 -32.22
CA LYS A 222 3.46 0.30 -33.23
C LYS A 222 2.24 1.01 -32.66
N LEU A 223 1.91 0.74 -31.41
CA LEU A 223 0.80 1.37 -30.70
C LEU A 223 1.18 2.70 -30.03
N ASP A 224 2.51 3.00 -29.96
CA ASP A 224 2.99 4.20 -29.30
C ASP A 224 2.33 5.47 -29.82
N ARG A 225 1.92 6.31 -28.89
CA ARG A 225 1.26 7.60 -29.13
C ARG A 225 -0.05 7.56 -29.94
N MET A 226 -0.69 6.41 -30.08
CA MET A 226 -2.08 6.36 -30.46
C MET A 226 -2.94 6.98 -29.35
N THR A 227 -4.16 7.34 -29.67
CA THR A 227 -5.11 7.83 -28.66
C THR A 227 -6.41 7.05 -28.69
N ALA A 228 -6.98 6.89 -27.52
CA ALA A 228 -8.28 6.26 -27.34
C ALA A 228 -9.27 7.24 -26.72
N GLN A 229 -10.55 7.14 -27.06
CA GLN A 229 -11.60 7.90 -26.42
C GLN A 229 -11.86 7.36 -25.00
N HIS A 230 -11.86 8.23 -24.01
CA HIS A 230 -12.27 7.85 -22.67
C HIS A 230 -13.71 7.33 -22.65
N PRO A 231 -14.05 6.22 -21.94
CA PRO A 231 -15.34 5.55 -22.10
C PRO A 231 -16.55 6.38 -21.68
N PHE A 232 -16.38 7.41 -20.85
CA PHE A 232 -17.48 8.24 -20.35
C PHE A 232 -17.16 9.74 -20.16
N TYR A 233 -15.95 10.18 -20.49
CA TYR A 233 -15.61 11.61 -20.52
C TYR A 233 -15.20 12.05 -21.92
N ASP A 234 -15.45 13.32 -22.22
CA ASP A 234 -15.03 13.95 -23.48
C ASP A 234 -13.55 14.34 -23.41
N ARG A 235 -12.69 13.33 -23.44
CA ARG A 235 -11.22 13.45 -23.49
C ARG A 235 -10.61 12.18 -24.07
N THR A 236 -9.36 12.28 -24.50
CA THR A 236 -8.60 11.15 -25.00
C THR A 236 -7.61 10.62 -23.95
N SER A 237 -7.33 9.33 -24.04
CA SER A 237 -6.30 8.61 -23.29
C SER A 237 -5.15 8.27 -24.22
N LEU A 238 -3.94 8.65 -23.84
CA LEU A 238 -2.73 8.39 -24.63
C LEU A 238 -2.31 6.93 -24.48
N VAL A 239 -2.04 6.24 -25.58
CA VAL A 239 -1.36 4.96 -25.57
C VAL A 239 0.14 5.22 -25.49
N MET A 240 0.81 4.60 -24.51
CA MET A 240 2.23 4.82 -24.21
C MET A 240 2.96 3.50 -23.96
N LEU A 241 4.26 3.48 -24.24
CA LEU A 241 5.10 2.32 -23.97
C LEU A 241 5.44 2.24 -22.46
N GLY A 242 5.47 1.02 -21.91
CA GLY A 242 5.83 0.80 -20.51
C GLY A 242 6.25 -0.65 -20.26
N ASP A 243 7.48 -0.82 -19.78
CA ASP A 243 8.09 -2.13 -19.48
C ASP A 243 7.43 -2.85 -18.29
N HIS A 244 6.63 -2.11 -17.48
CA HIS A 244 5.89 -2.66 -16.37
C HIS A 244 4.66 -3.47 -16.75
N VAL A 245 4.26 -3.44 -18.03
CA VAL A 245 3.15 -4.25 -18.53
C VAL A 245 3.61 -5.69 -18.64
N THR A 246 2.84 -6.60 -18.02
CA THR A 246 3.12 -8.05 -18.00
C THR A 246 2.00 -8.85 -18.69
N LEU A 247 2.23 -10.16 -18.86
CA LEU A 247 1.27 -11.11 -19.41
C LEU A 247 0.70 -12.06 -18.36
N ASP A 248 0.88 -11.76 -17.07
CA ASP A 248 0.44 -12.63 -15.98
C ASP A 248 -1.08 -12.63 -15.79
N ALA A 249 -1.73 -11.51 -16.14
CA ALA A 249 -3.18 -11.33 -16.05
C ALA A 249 -3.66 -10.18 -16.94
N GLY A 250 -4.97 -10.10 -17.11
CA GLY A 250 -5.64 -8.99 -17.81
C GLY A 250 -5.62 -9.13 -19.31
N THR A 251 -5.22 -8.07 -20.01
CA THR A 251 -5.30 -7.96 -21.47
C THR A 251 -3.97 -7.60 -22.13
N GLY A 252 -2.91 -7.37 -21.35
CA GLY A 252 -1.66 -6.81 -21.83
C GLY A 252 -1.73 -5.29 -22.13
N LEU A 253 -2.83 -4.64 -21.78
CA LEU A 253 -2.99 -3.19 -21.83
C LEU A 253 -3.38 -2.70 -20.44
N VAL A 254 -2.57 -1.79 -19.88
CA VAL A 254 -2.73 -1.31 -18.51
C VAL A 254 -3.30 0.09 -18.49
N HIS A 255 -4.49 0.22 -17.88
CA HIS A 255 -5.08 1.50 -17.55
C HIS A 255 -4.16 2.30 -16.63
N THR A 256 -3.87 3.55 -16.97
CA THR A 256 -2.96 4.43 -16.25
C THR A 256 -3.70 5.69 -15.80
N ALA A 257 -3.73 5.88 -14.48
CA ALA A 257 -4.28 7.05 -13.82
C ALA A 257 -3.16 7.67 -12.96
N PRO A 258 -2.35 8.60 -13.51
CA PRO A 258 -1.29 9.24 -12.77
C PRO A 258 -1.86 10.14 -11.67
N GLY A 259 -1.25 10.08 -10.47
CA GLY A 259 -1.62 10.85 -9.28
C GLY A 259 -0.91 12.19 -9.16
#